data_01fdc5d4291ab03a513d92da5dcaa80b
#
_entry.id   01fdc5d4291ab03a513d92da5dcaa80b
#
_cell.length_a   1.000
_cell.length_b   1.000
_cell.length_c   1.000
_cell.angle_alpha   90.00
_cell.angle_beta   90.00
_cell.angle_gamma   90.00
#
_symmetry.space_group_name_H-M   'P 1'
#
loop_
_entity.id
_entity.type
_entity.pdbx_description
1 polymer ?
#
loop_
_entity_poly.entity_id
_entity_poly.type
_entity_poly.pdbx_seq_one_letter_code
_entity_poly.pdbx_strand_id
1 'polypeptide(L)'
;SWASYQPMLEFIGAVPVHVNVKMDNFHPDLEAIREAVTEKTKMILINSPCNPTGAVFTPEEIREIVDVAVENDLWIVSDEIYGRMVWVDWPHVSPSTIPGGKERTIVVNGWSKSWAMTGMRVGFLTGPSEAMRAAVKSQANSASHIPTFMMDAAKVALECEDSVQEFNSEYRKRRNLMTEGLSSIPGIRVPEPEGAFY
;
A
#
# COMPACT_ATOMS: atom_id res chain seq x y z
N SER A 1 3.10 3.74 9.58
CA SER A 1 2.59 4.10 8.24
C SER A 1 3.42 5.22 7.63
N TRP A 2 3.37 5.39 6.31
CA TRP A 2 4.07 6.47 5.62
C TRP A 2 3.66 7.84 6.17
N ALA A 3 4.66 8.65 6.53
CA ALA A 3 4.47 9.89 7.29
C ALA A 3 3.56 10.94 6.62
N SER A 4 3.37 10.86 5.29
CA SER A 4 2.55 11.82 4.56
C SER A 4 1.05 11.56 4.63
N TYR A 5 0.58 10.39 5.07
CA TYR A 5 -0.87 10.14 5.15
C TYR A 5 -1.57 11.07 6.12
N GLN A 6 -1.01 11.24 7.31
CA GLN A 6 -1.62 12.09 8.34
C GLN A 6 -1.77 13.54 7.87
N PRO A 7 -0.71 14.25 7.43
CA PRO A 7 -0.87 15.63 7.01
C PRO A 7 -1.76 15.80 5.77
N MET A 8 -1.83 14.81 4.88
CA MET A 8 -2.77 14.84 3.75
C MET A 8 -4.22 14.77 4.20
N LEU A 9 -4.53 13.92 5.19
CA LEU A 9 -5.87 13.80 5.76
C LEU A 9 -6.26 15.06 6.54
N GLU A 10 -5.36 15.58 7.35
CA GLU A 10 -5.57 16.83 8.10
C GLU A 10 -5.79 18.03 7.17
N PHE A 11 -5.06 18.10 6.05
CA PHE A 11 -5.21 19.18 5.06
C PHE A 11 -6.62 19.26 4.47
N ILE A 12 -7.31 18.13 4.31
CA ILE A 12 -8.70 18.08 3.83
C ILE A 12 -9.74 18.15 4.96
N GLY A 13 -9.30 18.36 6.20
CA GLY A 13 -10.18 18.46 7.38
C GLY A 13 -10.65 17.11 7.92
N ALA A 14 -10.05 16.00 7.48
CA ALA A 14 -10.32 14.70 8.07
C ALA A 14 -9.53 14.51 9.37
N VAL A 15 -10.08 13.71 10.28
CA VAL A 15 -9.42 13.35 11.54
C VAL A 15 -8.84 11.94 11.40
N PRO A 16 -7.50 11.79 11.30
CA PRO A 16 -6.87 10.49 11.24
C PRO A 16 -6.94 9.80 12.61
N VAL A 17 -7.44 8.59 12.64
CA VAL A 17 -7.40 7.70 13.81
C VAL A 17 -6.38 6.60 13.54
N HIS A 18 -5.31 6.59 14.31
CA HIS A 18 -4.25 5.59 14.18
C HIS A 18 -4.61 4.34 14.95
N VAL A 19 -4.61 3.21 14.25
CA VAL A 19 -4.72 1.88 14.86
C VAL A 19 -3.32 1.29 14.93
N ASN A 20 -2.93 0.84 16.11
CA ASN A 20 -1.64 0.18 16.30
C ASN A 20 -1.61 -1.17 15.59
N VAL A 21 -0.43 -1.53 15.12
CA VAL A 21 -0.15 -2.87 14.61
C VAL A 21 0.33 -3.76 15.76
N LYS A 22 0.29 -5.07 15.58
CA LYS A 22 0.90 -6.03 16.51
C LYS A 22 2.42 -5.81 16.56
N MET A 23 2.97 -5.68 17.75
CA MET A 23 4.38 -5.28 17.93
C MET A 23 5.40 -6.38 17.64
N ASP A 24 4.96 -7.62 17.48
CA ASP A 24 5.80 -8.77 17.20
C ASP A 24 6.11 -8.95 15.71
N ASN A 25 5.16 -8.60 14.84
CA ASN A 25 5.24 -8.84 13.40
C ASN A 25 4.77 -7.66 12.53
N PHE A 26 4.26 -6.58 13.13
CA PHE A 26 3.72 -5.40 12.45
C PHE A 26 2.49 -5.64 11.57
N HIS A 27 1.82 -6.78 11.74
CA HIS A 27 0.55 -7.06 11.13
C HIS A 27 -0.60 -6.27 11.76
N PRO A 28 -1.72 -6.07 11.05
CA PRO A 28 -2.84 -5.31 11.58
C PRO A 28 -3.44 -5.98 12.83
N ASP A 29 -3.78 -5.17 13.80
CA ASP A 29 -4.64 -5.58 14.90
C ASP A 29 -6.10 -5.41 14.47
N LEU A 30 -6.72 -6.50 14.04
CA LEU A 30 -8.05 -6.50 13.45
C LEU A 30 -9.16 -6.17 14.47
N GLU A 31 -8.96 -6.53 15.73
CA GLU A 31 -9.87 -6.16 16.80
C GLU A 31 -9.79 -4.66 17.07
N ALA A 32 -8.60 -4.12 17.19
CA ALA A 32 -8.40 -2.68 17.34
C ALA A 32 -8.95 -1.87 16.15
N ILE A 33 -8.89 -2.42 14.91
CA ILE A 33 -9.54 -1.79 13.75
C ILE A 33 -11.06 -1.74 13.96
N ARG A 34 -11.70 -2.84 14.38
CA ARG A 34 -13.14 -2.88 14.64
C ARG A 34 -13.55 -1.89 15.72
N GLU A 35 -12.81 -1.83 16.82
CA GLU A 35 -13.07 -0.91 17.94
C GLU A 35 -12.90 0.57 17.56
N ALA A 36 -12.00 0.89 16.61
CA ALA A 36 -11.77 2.24 16.15
C ALA A 36 -12.88 2.79 15.22
N VAL A 37 -13.74 1.92 14.68
CA VAL A 37 -14.84 2.34 13.81
C VAL A 37 -15.94 3.02 14.62
N THR A 38 -16.39 4.16 14.13
CA THR A 38 -17.50 4.93 14.69
C THR A 38 -18.43 5.41 13.57
N GLU A 39 -19.57 5.97 13.91
CA GLU A 39 -20.51 6.59 12.95
C GLU A 39 -19.86 7.71 12.09
N LYS A 40 -18.75 8.28 12.58
CA LYS A 40 -17.99 9.30 11.87
C LYS A 40 -16.94 8.73 10.92
N THR A 41 -16.62 7.46 11.04
CA THR A 41 -15.63 6.81 10.18
C THR A 41 -16.13 6.78 8.74
N LYS A 42 -15.27 7.11 7.78
CA LYS A 42 -15.59 7.13 6.36
C LYS A 42 -14.75 6.20 5.53
N MET A 43 -13.51 5.94 5.98
CA MET A 43 -12.60 5.08 5.23
C MET A 43 -11.58 4.40 6.14
N ILE A 44 -11.07 3.28 5.67
CA ILE A 44 -9.89 2.61 6.19
C ILE A 44 -8.77 2.81 5.17
N LEU A 45 -7.62 3.32 5.61
CA LEU A 45 -6.42 3.45 4.78
C LEU A 45 -5.41 2.40 5.19
N ILE A 46 -5.01 1.57 4.25
CA ILE A 46 -3.99 0.53 4.44
C ILE A 46 -2.86 0.70 3.43
N ASN A 47 -1.67 0.24 3.82
CA ASN A 47 -0.50 0.14 2.96
C ASN A 47 0.13 -1.24 3.16
N SER A 48 0.00 -2.10 2.15
CA SER A 48 0.58 -3.44 2.15
C SER A 48 1.10 -3.78 0.75
N PRO A 49 2.36 -4.20 0.62
CA PRO A 49 3.42 -4.25 1.63
C PRO A 49 3.71 -2.89 2.26
N CYS A 50 4.04 -2.86 3.55
CA CYS A 50 3.99 -1.64 4.37
C CYS A 50 5.31 -0.86 4.37
N ASN A 51 5.22 0.45 4.20
CA ASN A 51 6.25 1.41 4.56
C ASN A 51 5.93 1.99 5.96
N PRO A 52 6.79 1.84 6.99
CA PRO A 52 8.20 1.43 6.93
C PRO A 52 8.47 0.01 7.45
N THR A 53 7.47 -0.79 7.77
CA THR A 53 7.66 -2.04 8.54
C THR A 53 8.04 -3.25 7.67
N GLY A 54 7.78 -3.19 6.37
CA GLY A 54 7.96 -4.32 5.48
C GLY A 54 6.90 -5.44 5.62
N ALA A 55 5.91 -5.29 6.51
CA ALA A 55 4.86 -6.29 6.68
C ALA A 55 3.99 -6.43 5.41
N VAL A 56 3.64 -7.67 5.08
CA VAL A 56 2.73 -8.03 3.99
C VAL A 56 1.48 -8.66 4.58
N PHE A 57 0.36 -7.96 4.53
CA PHE A 57 -0.88 -8.45 5.11
C PHE A 57 -1.32 -9.75 4.42
N THR A 58 -1.73 -10.72 5.21
CA THR A 58 -2.18 -12.02 4.69
C THR A 58 -3.52 -11.89 3.96
N PRO A 59 -3.86 -12.85 3.08
CA PRO A 59 -5.17 -12.88 2.44
C PRO A 59 -6.34 -12.86 3.43
N GLU A 60 -6.17 -13.50 4.58
CA GLU A 60 -7.18 -13.55 5.66
C GLU A 60 -7.34 -12.17 6.31
N GLU A 61 -6.26 -11.48 6.61
CA GLU A 61 -6.29 -10.13 7.19
C GLU A 61 -6.94 -9.13 6.23
N ILE A 62 -6.62 -9.23 4.94
CA ILE A 62 -7.27 -8.38 3.91
C ILE A 62 -8.76 -8.67 3.84
N ARG A 63 -9.19 -9.94 3.93
CA ARG A 63 -10.60 -10.32 3.96
C ARG A 63 -11.30 -9.70 5.16
N GLU A 64 -10.74 -9.83 6.35
CA GLU A 64 -11.34 -9.25 7.56
C GLU A 64 -11.43 -7.72 7.51
N ILE A 65 -10.43 -7.03 6.94
CA ILE A 65 -10.50 -5.59 6.72
C ILE A 65 -11.65 -5.23 5.75
N VAL A 66 -11.84 -6.03 4.70
CA VAL A 66 -12.96 -5.84 3.76
C VAL A 66 -14.30 -6.09 4.46
N ASP A 67 -14.40 -7.13 5.29
CA ASP A 67 -15.62 -7.43 6.03
C ASP A 67 -16.00 -6.27 6.97
N VAL A 68 -15.03 -5.70 7.71
CA VAL A 68 -15.26 -4.49 8.53
C VAL A 68 -15.76 -3.32 7.68
N ALA A 69 -15.18 -3.12 6.51
CA ALA A 69 -15.59 -2.03 5.62
C ALA A 69 -16.99 -2.24 5.03
N VAL A 70 -17.36 -3.49 4.72
CA VAL A 70 -18.70 -3.85 4.24
C VAL A 70 -19.75 -3.65 5.33
N GLU A 71 -19.49 -4.17 6.53
CA GLU A 71 -20.38 -4.07 7.68
C GLU A 71 -20.72 -2.64 8.09
N ASN A 72 -19.79 -1.71 7.87
CA ASN A 72 -19.89 -0.32 8.33
C ASN A 72 -20.01 0.70 7.17
N ASP A 73 -20.21 0.23 5.94
CA ASP A 73 -20.31 1.05 4.72
C ASP A 73 -19.15 2.04 4.55
N LEU A 74 -17.92 1.53 4.74
CA LEU A 74 -16.69 2.33 4.63
C LEU A 74 -16.02 2.16 3.28
N TRP A 75 -15.31 3.20 2.85
CA TRP A 75 -14.33 3.12 1.77
C TRP A 75 -13.03 2.49 2.26
N ILE A 76 -12.32 1.82 1.35
CA ILE A 76 -10.95 1.37 1.58
C ILE A 76 -10.05 2.14 0.61
N VAL A 77 -9.00 2.76 1.12
CA VAL A 77 -7.88 3.26 0.33
C VAL A 77 -6.71 2.31 0.53
N SER A 78 -6.36 1.58 -0.51
CA SER A 78 -5.29 0.57 -0.48
C SER A 78 -4.08 1.10 -1.26
N ASP A 79 -3.03 1.47 -0.54
CA ASP A 79 -1.74 1.81 -1.14
C ASP A 79 -0.94 0.53 -1.38
N GLU A 80 -0.86 0.15 -2.66
CA GLU A 80 -0.25 -1.09 -3.13
C GLU A 80 1.05 -0.84 -3.90
N ILE A 81 1.69 0.32 -3.67
CA ILE A 81 2.89 0.74 -4.42
C ILE A 81 4.04 -0.28 -4.35
N TYR A 82 4.07 -1.13 -3.31
CA TYR A 82 5.04 -2.21 -3.12
C TYR A 82 4.47 -3.60 -3.45
N GLY A 83 3.28 -3.71 -4.03
CA GLY A 83 2.56 -4.98 -4.24
C GLY A 83 3.31 -6.05 -5.04
N ARG A 84 4.35 -5.66 -5.79
CA ARG A 84 5.22 -6.60 -6.52
C ARG A 84 6.51 -6.96 -5.77
N MET A 85 6.72 -6.41 -4.57
CA MET A 85 7.92 -6.61 -3.75
C MET A 85 7.55 -7.42 -2.51
N VAL A 86 7.32 -8.72 -2.71
CA VAL A 86 6.87 -9.68 -1.67
C VAL A 86 7.94 -10.75 -1.49
N TRP A 87 8.29 -11.05 -0.24
CA TRP A 87 9.36 -11.96 0.13
C TRP A 87 8.87 -13.20 0.89
N VAL A 88 7.58 -13.28 1.19
CA VAL A 88 6.90 -14.38 1.87
C VAL A 88 6.19 -15.32 0.89
N ASP A 89 5.68 -16.46 1.37
CA ASP A 89 5.09 -17.50 0.53
C ASP A 89 3.64 -17.21 0.11
N TRP A 90 3.00 -16.20 0.72
CA TRP A 90 1.66 -15.75 0.29
C TRP A 90 1.75 -14.53 -0.63
N PRO A 91 0.83 -14.42 -1.60
CA PRO A 91 0.82 -13.28 -2.52
C PRO A 91 0.29 -12.02 -1.85
N HIS A 92 0.69 -10.85 -2.37
CA HIS A 92 -0.07 -9.63 -2.13
C HIS A 92 -1.49 -9.78 -2.68
N VAL A 93 -2.48 -9.47 -1.84
CA VAL A 93 -3.90 -9.50 -2.21
C VAL A 93 -4.47 -8.09 -2.10
N SER A 94 -5.05 -7.60 -3.20
CA SER A 94 -5.77 -6.33 -3.18
C SER A 94 -7.16 -6.52 -2.56
N PRO A 95 -7.61 -5.63 -1.65
CA PRO A 95 -8.98 -5.64 -1.14
C PRO A 95 -10.03 -5.60 -2.27
N SER A 96 -9.70 -5.01 -3.42
CA SER A 96 -10.59 -4.94 -4.59
C SER A 96 -10.91 -6.30 -5.21
N THR A 97 -10.15 -7.34 -4.88
CA THR A 97 -10.36 -8.71 -5.37
C THR A 97 -11.18 -9.58 -4.41
N ILE A 98 -11.43 -9.09 -3.20
CA ILE A 98 -12.25 -9.77 -2.19
C ILE A 98 -13.74 -9.46 -2.44
N PRO A 99 -14.65 -10.42 -2.26
CA PRO A 99 -16.09 -10.17 -2.36
C PRO A 99 -16.53 -9.01 -1.48
N GLY A 100 -17.29 -8.04 -2.04
CA GLY A 100 -17.68 -6.81 -1.37
C GLY A 100 -16.62 -5.70 -1.32
N GLY A 101 -15.39 -6.02 -1.66
CA GLY A 101 -14.29 -5.04 -1.67
C GLY A 101 -14.21 -4.20 -2.95
N LYS A 102 -14.59 -4.77 -4.10
CA LYS A 102 -14.50 -4.10 -5.40
C LYS A 102 -15.28 -2.79 -5.46
N GLU A 103 -16.44 -2.75 -4.83
CA GLU A 103 -17.39 -1.64 -4.84
C GLU A 103 -16.98 -0.49 -3.92
N ARG A 104 -15.93 -0.68 -3.10
CA ARG A 104 -15.52 0.28 -2.06
C ARG A 104 -14.02 0.50 -1.96
N THR A 105 -13.20 -0.20 -2.75
CA THR A 105 -11.74 -0.03 -2.70
C THR A 105 -11.26 0.93 -3.77
N ILE A 106 -10.46 1.90 -3.34
CA ILE A 106 -9.64 2.77 -4.17
C ILE A 106 -8.21 2.26 -4.04
N VAL A 107 -7.68 1.69 -5.10
CA VAL A 107 -6.30 1.24 -5.17
C VAL A 107 -5.42 2.39 -5.63
N VAL A 108 -4.33 2.62 -4.90
CA VAL A 108 -3.25 3.56 -5.24
C VAL A 108 -2.03 2.73 -5.63
N ASN A 109 -1.49 2.94 -6.83
CA ASN A 109 -0.30 2.23 -7.27
C ASN A 109 0.49 3.08 -8.28
N GLY A 110 1.63 2.58 -8.76
CA GLY A 110 2.46 3.29 -9.72
C GLY A 110 3.78 2.60 -10.04
N TRP A 111 4.58 3.27 -10.83
CA TRP A 111 5.84 2.74 -11.36
C TRP A 111 7.06 3.05 -10.49
N SER A 112 6.89 3.92 -9.50
CA SER A 112 8.01 4.44 -8.70
C SER A 112 8.88 3.38 -8.04
N LYS A 113 8.27 2.27 -7.57
CA LYS A 113 8.95 1.28 -6.73
C LYS A 113 9.32 0.03 -7.52
N SER A 114 8.35 -0.71 -7.98
CA SER A 114 8.56 -1.99 -8.69
C SER A 114 9.37 -1.85 -9.97
N TRP A 115 9.26 -0.72 -10.68
CA TRP A 115 10.01 -0.42 -11.90
C TRP A 115 11.16 0.57 -11.69
N ALA A 116 11.51 0.89 -10.44
CA ALA A 116 12.58 1.85 -10.10
C ALA A 116 12.44 3.23 -10.79
N MET A 117 11.21 3.69 -11.08
CA MET A 117 10.90 4.90 -11.84
C MET A 117 10.45 6.06 -10.95
N THR A 118 11.09 6.26 -9.80
CA THR A 118 10.71 7.31 -8.85
C THR A 118 10.73 8.72 -9.44
N GLY A 119 11.72 9.02 -10.30
CA GLY A 119 11.89 10.31 -10.96
C GLY A 119 10.85 10.59 -12.04
N MET A 120 10.20 9.58 -12.58
CA MET A 120 9.20 9.72 -13.65
C MET A 120 7.86 10.24 -13.16
N ARG A 121 7.58 10.18 -11.86
CA ARG A 121 6.38 10.72 -11.21
C ARG A 121 5.07 10.15 -11.81
N VAL A 122 5.05 8.85 -12.12
CA VAL A 122 3.90 8.16 -12.71
C VAL A 122 3.24 7.26 -11.67
N GLY A 123 1.95 7.46 -11.47
CA GLY A 123 1.10 6.63 -10.63
C GLY A 123 -0.33 6.63 -11.16
N PHE A 124 -1.18 5.79 -10.59
CA PHE A 124 -2.58 5.71 -10.96
C PHE A 124 -3.45 5.40 -9.75
N LEU A 125 -4.72 5.75 -9.90
CA LEU A 125 -5.80 5.30 -9.04
C LEU A 125 -6.74 4.42 -9.87
N THR A 126 -7.27 3.38 -9.23
CA THR A 126 -8.37 2.60 -9.80
C THR A 126 -9.38 2.27 -8.69
N GLY A 127 -10.65 2.15 -9.06
CA GLY A 127 -11.71 1.90 -8.09
C GLY A 127 -13.10 2.19 -8.66
N PRO A 128 -14.12 2.29 -7.81
CA PRO A 128 -15.49 2.57 -8.22
C PRO A 128 -15.63 3.87 -9.01
N SER A 129 -16.50 3.85 -10.01
CA SER A 129 -16.67 4.98 -10.94
C SER A 129 -16.98 6.32 -10.26
N GLU A 130 -17.67 6.31 -9.14
CA GLU A 130 -17.96 7.50 -8.37
C GLU A 130 -16.67 8.14 -7.82
N ALA A 131 -15.86 7.35 -7.14
CA ALA A 131 -14.57 7.80 -6.60
C ALA A 131 -13.63 8.26 -7.72
N MET A 132 -13.59 7.53 -8.86
CA MET A 132 -12.74 7.89 -10.00
C MET A 132 -13.19 9.20 -10.65
N ARG A 133 -14.48 9.47 -10.77
CA ARG A 133 -14.97 10.78 -11.26
C ARG A 133 -14.53 11.94 -10.36
N ALA A 134 -14.59 11.76 -9.05
CA ALA A 134 -14.11 12.76 -8.09
C ALA A 134 -12.59 12.97 -8.19
N ALA A 135 -11.82 11.88 -8.29
CA ALA A 135 -10.37 11.92 -8.44
C ALA A 135 -9.94 12.62 -9.73
N VAL A 136 -10.58 12.31 -10.87
CA VAL A 136 -10.31 12.96 -12.17
C VAL A 136 -10.61 14.46 -12.09
N LYS A 137 -11.72 14.86 -11.47
CA LYS A 137 -12.05 16.28 -11.28
C LYS A 137 -11.01 17.00 -10.42
N SER A 138 -10.56 16.37 -9.34
CA SER A 138 -9.52 16.93 -8.47
C SER A 138 -8.19 17.06 -9.22
N GLN A 139 -7.78 16.00 -9.91
CA GLN A 139 -6.54 15.96 -10.70
C GLN A 139 -6.50 17.04 -11.79
N ALA A 140 -7.59 17.17 -12.55
CA ALA A 140 -7.68 18.15 -13.63
C ALA A 140 -7.55 19.60 -13.14
N ASN A 141 -7.97 19.88 -11.90
CA ASN A 141 -7.96 21.24 -11.32
C ASN A 141 -6.76 21.49 -10.38
N SER A 142 -5.89 20.49 -10.14
CA SER A 142 -4.70 20.64 -9.30
C SER A 142 -3.41 20.49 -10.10
N ALA A 143 -3.17 19.31 -10.66
CA ALA A 143 -1.91 18.96 -11.35
C ALA A 143 -2.08 18.71 -12.85
N SER A 144 -3.32 18.85 -13.39
CA SER A 144 -3.68 18.55 -14.77
C SER A 144 -3.42 17.10 -15.13
N HIS A 145 -2.32 16.80 -15.79
CA HIS A 145 -1.89 15.43 -16.13
C HIS A 145 -0.37 15.32 -16.18
N ILE A 146 0.12 14.09 -16.19
CA ILE A 146 1.56 13.84 -16.41
C ILE A 146 1.94 14.07 -17.88
N PRO A 147 3.20 14.42 -18.20
CA PRO A 147 3.66 14.57 -19.57
C PRO A 147 3.44 13.29 -20.40
N THR A 148 3.02 13.43 -21.66
CA THR A 148 2.64 12.30 -22.53
C THR A 148 3.78 11.29 -22.69
N PHE A 149 5.01 11.76 -22.86
CA PHE A 149 6.19 10.86 -22.98
C PHE A 149 6.46 10.02 -21.72
N MET A 150 6.04 10.49 -20.53
CA MET A 150 6.09 9.68 -19.31
C MET A 150 5.03 8.57 -19.32
N MET A 151 3.87 8.83 -19.94
CA MET A 151 2.85 7.79 -20.12
C MET A 151 3.35 6.71 -21.08
N ASP A 152 4.04 7.09 -22.15
CA ASP A 152 4.62 6.13 -23.10
C ASP A 152 5.73 5.30 -22.43
N ALA A 153 6.59 5.93 -21.63
CA ALA A 153 7.59 5.22 -20.84
C ALA A 153 6.94 4.24 -19.85
N ALA A 154 5.85 4.63 -19.19
CA ALA A 154 5.11 3.77 -18.28
C ALA A 154 4.48 2.56 -18.99
N LYS A 155 3.97 2.74 -20.22
CA LYS A 155 3.45 1.63 -21.04
C LYS A 155 4.54 0.62 -21.35
N VAL A 156 5.70 1.07 -21.84
CA VAL A 156 6.84 0.21 -22.14
C VAL A 156 7.33 -0.52 -20.88
N ALA A 157 7.36 0.16 -19.74
CA ALA A 157 7.77 -0.45 -18.48
C ALA A 157 6.91 -1.66 -18.07
N LEU A 158 5.63 -1.70 -18.44
CA LEU A 158 4.76 -2.87 -18.19
C LEU A 158 5.21 -4.12 -18.96
N GLU A 159 5.97 -3.97 -20.01
CA GLU A 159 6.52 -5.06 -20.82
C GLU A 159 7.90 -5.54 -20.28
N CYS A 160 8.49 -4.79 -19.33
CA CYS A 160 9.82 -5.07 -18.76
C CYS A 160 9.73 -5.93 -17.48
N GLU A 161 9.02 -7.06 -17.53
CA GLU A 161 8.83 -7.95 -16.38
C GLU A 161 10.17 -8.52 -15.87
N ASP A 162 11.07 -8.88 -16.75
CA ASP A 162 12.39 -9.43 -16.39
C ASP A 162 13.20 -8.45 -15.53
N SER A 163 13.11 -7.15 -15.83
CA SER A 163 13.78 -6.12 -15.03
C SER A 163 13.19 -6.01 -13.62
N VAL A 164 11.87 -6.17 -13.47
CA VAL A 164 11.22 -6.18 -12.16
C VAL A 164 11.68 -7.37 -11.34
N GLN A 165 11.82 -8.54 -11.96
CA GLN A 165 12.31 -9.76 -11.29
C GLN A 165 13.78 -9.62 -10.88
N GLU A 166 14.61 -9.00 -11.72
CA GLU A 166 16.01 -8.70 -11.40
C GLU A 166 16.11 -7.75 -10.19
N PHE A 167 15.34 -6.66 -10.18
CA PHE A 167 15.29 -5.73 -9.04
C PHE A 167 14.82 -6.42 -7.76
N ASN A 168 13.77 -7.24 -7.84
CA ASN A 168 13.28 -8.00 -6.70
C ASN A 168 14.33 -8.97 -6.15
N SER A 169 15.05 -9.66 -7.02
CA SER A 169 16.16 -10.54 -6.63
C SER A 169 17.24 -9.77 -5.87
N GLU A 170 17.63 -8.60 -6.37
CA GLU A 170 18.63 -7.76 -5.73
C GLU A 170 18.14 -7.19 -4.38
N TYR A 171 16.90 -6.73 -4.28
CA TYR A 171 16.32 -6.28 -3.02
C TYR A 171 16.25 -7.41 -1.98
N ARG A 172 15.91 -8.63 -2.39
CA ARG A 172 15.91 -9.79 -1.49
C ARG A 172 17.32 -10.08 -0.93
N LYS A 173 18.36 -9.98 -1.76
CA LYS A 173 19.76 -10.12 -1.30
C LYS A 173 20.13 -9.05 -0.28
N ARG A 174 19.78 -7.79 -0.55
CA ARG A 174 20.04 -6.67 0.36
C ARG A 174 19.28 -6.82 1.67
N ARG A 175 18.01 -7.24 1.63
CA ARG A 175 17.22 -7.57 2.82
C ARG A 175 17.96 -8.60 3.69
N ASN A 176 18.33 -9.73 3.10
CA ASN A 176 19.00 -10.81 3.82
C ASN A 176 20.31 -10.32 4.46
N LEU A 177 21.15 -9.61 3.70
CA LEU A 177 22.40 -9.06 4.21
C LEU A 177 22.17 -8.10 5.39
N MET A 178 21.21 -7.20 5.29
CA MET A 178 20.89 -6.24 6.36
C MET A 178 20.32 -6.92 7.58
N THR A 179 19.37 -7.84 7.40
CA THR A 179 18.74 -8.58 8.50
C THR A 179 19.77 -9.42 9.24
N GLU A 180 20.62 -10.17 8.52
CA GLU A 180 21.69 -10.98 9.11
C GLU A 180 22.71 -10.10 9.85
N GLY A 181 23.19 -9.04 9.19
CA GLY A 181 24.18 -8.14 9.77
C GLY A 181 23.67 -7.45 11.05
N LEU A 182 22.46 -6.91 11.03
CA LEU A 182 21.87 -6.24 12.18
C LEU A 182 21.54 -7.21 13.32
N SER A 183 21.05 -8.41 13.02
CA SER A 183 20.72 -9.44 14.01
C SER A 183 21.97 -9.98 14.72
N SER A 184 23.15 -9.83 14.13
CA SER A 184 24.41 -10.21 14.77
C SER A 184 24.87 -9.25 15.87
N ILE A 185 24.28 -8.07 15.97
CA ILE A 185 24.64 -7.04 16.95
C ILE A 185 23.90 -7.29 18.27
N PRO A 186 24.62 -7.51 19.40
CA PRO A 186 23.99 -7.74 20.69
C PRO A 186 23.03 -6.60 21.09
N GLY A 187 21.82 -6.97 21.52
CA GLY A 187 20.81 -6.02 21.95
C GLY A 187 19.93 -5.40 20.84
N ILE A 188 20.19 -5.74 19.56
CA ILE A 188 19.33 -5.34 18.45
C ILE A 188 18.39 -6.51 18.10
N ARG A 189 17.10 -6.21 18.00
CA ARG A 189 16.08 -7.10 17.46
C ARG A 189 15.62 -6.57 16.11
N VAL A 190 15.75 -7.37 15.08
CA VAL A 190 15.34 -7.03 13.72
C VAL A 190 14.22 -7.98 13.31
N PRO A 191 12.98 -7.50 13.15
CA PRO A 191 11.94 -8.28 12.49
C PRO A 191 12.35 -8.51 11.03
N GLU A 192 12.09 -9.71 10.52
CA GLU A 192 12.38 -10.01 9.13
C GLU A 192 11.34 -9.30 8.23
N PRO A 193 11.75 -8.42 7.30
CA PRO A 193 10.81 -7.78 6.39
C PRO A 193 10.21 -8.79 5.41
N GLU A 194 8.91 -8.74 5.26
CA GLU A 194 8.12 -9.64 4.41
C GLU A 194 7.93 -9.11 2.98
N GLY A 195 8.10 -7.80 2.81
CA GLY A 195 7.99 -7.12 1.54
C GLY A 195 8.58 -5.71 1.54
N ALA A 196 8.36 -4.97 0.46
CA ALA A 196 8.93 -3.65 0.21
C ALA A 196 10.47 -3.67 0.20
N PHE A 197 11.12 -2.56 0.54
CA PHE A 197 12.59 -2.45 0.67
C PHE A 197 13.03 -1.77 1.99
N TYR A 198 12.17 -1.85 3.00
CA TYR A 198 12.41 -1.30 4.34
C TYR A 198 12.85 -2.38 5.31
#